data_82687867838b3a3eb211f9f59a97ae09
#
_entry.id   82687867838b3a3eb211f9f59a97ae09
#
_cell.length_a   1.000
_cell.length_b   1.000
_cell.length_c   1.000
_cell.angle_alpha   90.00
_cell.angle_beta   90.00
_cell.angle_gamma   90.00
#
_symmetry.space_group_name_H-M   'P 1'
#
loop_
_entity.id
_entity.type
_entity.pdbx_description
1 polymer ?
#
loop_
_entity_poly.entity_id
_entity_poly.type
_entity_poly.pdbx_seq_one_letter_code
_entity_poly.pdbx_strand_id
1 'polypeptide(L)'
;QFHMNYYEVSKYDIHPIGTICHELGHVIGLPDLYDTSENDTKGIGAWGLMGSGNWQRQTSPAYMSAWSRYRMGYIDPMVLENVTSTNLTLLPAEQNDHSAAFILPMDSNLPQEYLLIENRQRIGSDQHLSATGMLVWHIDETITDMYPALNAVNANPDFYGVNLLQADGDGDLYQSSGSADNGDPYPYGSTNVLSGNTTPNADTYDYDRDADGDIDRGTDSGIKISNIDEDADNNITLMITNPNQQGEIIGYDEGGFTGRAITNEYSFLQWAGIRVVANETALLSGVKTVFPPSFWPWDV
;
A
#
# COMPACT_ATOMS: atom_id res chain seq x y z
N GLN A 1 20.69 -5.68 16.79
CA GLN A 1 20.73 -5.99 18.23
C GLN A 1 19.29 -6.11 18.69
N PHE A 2 18.78 -7.34 18.79
CA PHE A 2 17.41 -7.59 19.22
C PHE A 2 17.29 -7.23 20.70
N HIS A 3 16.55 -6.19 21.05
CA HIS A 3 16.10 -5.96 22.41
C HIS A 3 14.80 -6.74 22.63
N MET A 4 14.91 -7.98 23.06
CA MET A 4 13.78 -8.68 23.67
C MET A 4 13.55 -8.08 25.06
N ASN A 5 12.51 -7.28 25.22
CA ASN A 5 12.03 -6.94 26.55
C ASN A 5 11.44 -8.21 27.18
N TYR A 6 12.17 -8.78 28.11
CA TYR A 6 11.67 -9.87 28.93
C TYR A 6 10.60 -9.33 29.87
N TYR A 7 9.34 -9.53 29.52
CA TYR A 7 8.28 -9.58 30.53
C TYR A 7 8.30 -11.00 31.11
N GLU A 8 8.17 -11.12 32.43
CA GLU A 8 7.92 -12.42 33.05
C GLU A 8 6.57 -12.96 32.57
N VAL A 9 6.61 -13.80 31.57
CA VAL A 9 5.44 -14.54 31.09
C VAL A 9 5.28 -15.79 31.94
N SER A 10 4.09 -16.02 32.44
CA SER A 10 3.81 -17.31 33.06
C SER A 10 4.00 -18.42 32.02
N LYS A 11 4.41 -19.61 32.43
CA LYS A 11 4.60 -20.74 31.51
C LYS A 11 3.35 -21.16 30.71
N TYR A 12 2.22 -20.50 30.97
CA TYR A 12 0.94 -20.72 30.30
C TYR A 12 0.54 -19.58 29.39
N ASP A 13 1.27 -18.47 29.39
CA ASP A 13 0.99 -17.35 28.50
C ASP A 13 1.67 -17.59 27.16
N ILE A 14 0.91 -17.42 26.08
CA ILE A 14 1.46 -17.35 24.75
C ILE A 14 2.24 -16.05 24.67
N HIS A 15 3.52 -16.11 24.26
CA HIS A 15 4.31 -14.92 24.01
C HIS A 15 3.60 -13.99 23.02
N PRO A 16 3.77 -12.66 23.16
CA PRO A 16 3.19 -11.72 22.20
C PRO A 16 3.71 -12.04 20.78
N ILE A 17 2.88 -12.74 20.03
CA ILE A 17 3.26 -13.16 18.66
C ILE A 17 3.27 -11.99 17.70
N GLY A 18 2.58 -10.89 18.03
CA GLY A 18 2.48 -9.72 17.16
C GLY A 18 3.85 -9.15 16.80
N THR A 19 4.73 -8.93 17.79
CA THR A 19 6.11 -8.49 17.56
C THR A 19 6.88 -9.50 16.72
N ILE A 20 6.75 -10.81 17.03
CA ILE A 20 7.44 -11.86 16.27
C ILE A 20 6.98 -11.87 14.82
N CYS A 21 5.69 -11.72 14.57
CA CYS A 21 5.14 -11.67 13.22
C CYS A 21 5.62 -10.42 12.46
N HIS A 22 5.70 -9.27 13.13
CA HIS A 22 6.23 -8.03 12.59
C HIS A 22 7.70 -8.18 12.18
N GLU A 23 8.54 -8.65 13.09
CA GLU A 23 9.97 -8.89 12.81
C GLU A 23 10.18 -9.93 11.69
N LEU A 24 9.32 -10.94 11.63
CA LEU A 24 9.33 -11.88 10.51
C LEU A 24 8.94 -11.19 9.19
N GLY A 25 8.05 -10.20 9.23
CA GLY A 25 7.74 -9.34 8.10
C GLY A 25 9.00 -8.69 7.51
N HIS A 26 9.90 -8.17 8.36
CA HIS A 26 11.19 -7.64 7.93
C HIS A 26 12.09 -8.72 7.29
N VAL A 27 12.12 -9.90 7.86
CA VAL A 27 12.92 -11.02 7.31
C VAL A 27 12.50 -11.39 5.90
N ILE A 28 11.20 -11.28 5.59
CA ILE A 28 10.68 -11.56 4.25
C ILE A 28 10.68 -10.32 3.33
N GLY A 29 11.17 -9.16 3.80
CA GLY A 29 11.44 -7.98 2.96
C GLY A 29 10.44 -6.85 3.07
N LEU A 30 9.56 -6.85 4.05
CA LEU A 30 8.64 -5.74 4.30
C LEU A 30 9.30 -4.65 5.16
N PRO A 31 9.17 -3.36 4.84
CA PRO A 31 9.60 -2.25 5.67
C PRO A 31 8.59 -1.97 6.79
N ASP A 32 9.00 -1.15 7.76
CA ASP A 32 8.05 -0.48 8.65
C ASP A 32 7.15 0.46 7.85
N LEU A 33 5.88 0.47 8.19
CA LEU A 33 4.86 1.35 7.62
C LEU A 33 4.36 2.39 8.63
N TYR A 34 5.05 2.54 9.77
CA TYR A 34 4.96 3.71 10.63
C TYR A 34 6.12 4.67 10.33
N ASP A 35 6.05 5.88 10.87
CA ASP A 35 7.11 6.87 10.69
C ASP A 35 8.36 6.47 11.48
N THR A 36 9.46 6.25 10.80
CA THR A 36 10.77 5.92 11.39
C THR A 36 11.67 7.15 11.55
N SER A 37 11.15 8.34 11.24
CA SER A 37 11.83 9.63 11.41
C SER A 37 11.61 10.22 12.80
N GLU A 38 12.07 11.45 13.01
CA GLU A 38 11.86 12.20 14.25
C GLU A 38 10.45 12.83 14.37
N ASN A 39 9.61 12.75 13.32
CA ASN A 39 8.26 13.33 13.32
C ASN A 39 7.27 12.55 14.21
N ASP A 40 7.55 11.26 14.46
CA ASP A 40 6.75 10.36 15.31
C ASP A 40 5.27 10.25 14.88
N THR A 41 5.00 10.38 13.58
CA THR A 41 3.66 10.17 13.03
C THR A 41 3.33 8.67 12.95
N LYS A 42 2.07 8.31 12.66
CA LYS A 42 1.62 6.92 12.84
C LYS A 42 1.71 6.06 11.57
N GLY A 43 2.01 6.68 10.41
CA GLY A 43 1.98 5.96 9.13
C GLY A 43 0.65 5.29 8.90
N ILE A 44 0.62 3.97 8.78
CA ILE A 44 -0.64 3.22 8.62
C ILE A 44 -1.34 2.89 9.96
N GLY A 45 -0.79 3.33 11.08
CA GLY A 45 -1.35 3.06 12.39
C GLY A 45 -1.55 1.56 12.68
N ALA A 46 -2.63 1.24 13.38
CA ALA A 46 -2.97 -0.13 13.75
C ALA A 46 -3.67 -0.92 12.62
N TRP A 47 -3.80 -0.36 11.42
CA TRP A 47 -4.46 -1.02 10.28
C TRP A 47 -3.62 -2.10 9.61
N GLY A 48 -2.37 -2.30 10.01
CA GLY A 48 -1.53 -3.35 9.45
C GLY A 48 -0.43 -3.83 10.38
N LEU A 49 -0.01 -5.07 10.17
CA LEU A 49 1.05 -5.73 10.93
C LEU A 49 2.36 -4.93 10.93
N MET A 50 2.72 -4.33 9.79
CA MET A 50 3.95 -3.54 9.64
C MET A 50 3.82 -2.09 10.12
N GLY A 51 2.63 -1.69 10.57
CA GLY A 51 2.39 -0.49 11.38
C GLY A 51 2.36 -0.85 12.86
N SER A 52 1.54 -0.16 13.64
CA SER A 52 1.34 -0.47 15.07
C SER A 52 0.32 -1.60 15.33
N GLY A 53 -0.22 -2.23 14.28
CA GLY A 53 -1.18 -3.34 14.38
C GLY A 53 -0.62 -4.61 15.04
N ASN A 54 0.71 -4.75 15.11
CA ASN A 54 1.40 -5.78 15.88
C ASN A 54 1.14 -5.67 17.40
N TRP A 55 0.82 -4.46 17.89
CA TRP A 55 0.53 -4.18 19.30
C TRP A 55 -0.97 -4.19 19.64
N GLN A 56 -1.85 -4.28 18.64
CA GLN A 56 -3.30 -4.16 18.83
C GLN A 56 -3.84 -5.20 19.83
N ARG A 57 -3.39 -6.43 19.72
CA ARG A 57 -3.52 -7.47 20.72
C ARG A 57 -2.31 -8.39 20.63
N GLN A 58 -1.60 -8.56 21.72
CA GLN A 58 -0.32 -9.30 21.71
C GLN A 58 -0.40 -10.71 21.11
N THR A 59 -1.57 -11.36 21.23
CA THR A 59 -1.83 -12.73 20.74
C THR A 59 -2.64 -12.78 19.46
N SER A 60 -3.08 -11.63 18.96
CA SER A 60 -3.88 -11.49 17.73
C SER A 60 -3.53 -10.13 17.09
N PRO A 61 -2.36 -10.02 16.45
CA PRO A 61 -1.98 -8.81 15.71
C PRO A 61 -2.92 -8.59 14.54
N ALA A 62 -3.01 -7.35 14.07
CA ALA A 62 -3.73 -7.03 12.86
C ALA A 62 -3.17 -7.79 11.64
N TYR A 63 -4.04 -8.08 10.69
CA TYR A 63 -3.65 -8.68 9.42
C TYR A 63 -2.71 -7.74 8.65
N MET A 64 -1.95 -8.26 7.73
CA MET A 64 -1.13 -7.45 6.84
C MET A 64 -2.02 -6.55 5.98
N SER A 65 -1.63 -5.29 5.75
CA SER A 65 -2.29 -4.41 4.80
C SER A 65 -2.33 -5.02 3.40
N ALA A 66 -3.28 -4.60 2.57
CA ALA A 66 -3.35 -5.05 1.18
C ALA A 66 -2.04 -4.82 0.44
N TRP A 67 -1.36 -3.68 0.66
CA TRP A 67 -0.06 -3.42 0.06
C TRP A 67 1.01 -4.44 0.48
N SER A 68 1.11 -4.74 1.77
CA SER A 68 2.06 -5.75 2.25
C SER A 68 1.80 -7.13 1.65
N ARG A 69 0.53 -7.53 1.57
CA ARG A 69 0.14 -8.82 0.95
C ARG A 69 0.42 -8.85 -0.56
N TYR A 70 0.12 -7.74 -1.25
CA TYR A 70 0.38 -7.58 -2.67
C TYR A 70 1.88 -7.59 -2.96
N ARG A 71 2.67 -6.82 -2.19
CA ARG A 71 4.14 -6.78 -2.31
C ARG A 71 4.79 -8.15 -2.14
N MET A 72 4.22 -8.99 -1.27
CA MET A 72 4.68 -10.36 -1.04
C MET A 72 4.13 -11.39 -2.04
N GLY A 73 3.26 -10.99 -2.95
CA GLY A 73 2.61 -11.89 -3.90
C GLY A 73 1.58 -12.84 -3.25
N TYR A 74 1.06 -12.49 -2.08
CA TYR A 74 0.03 -13.29 -1.40
C TYR A 74 -1.37 -13.04 -1.93
N ILE A 75 -1.58 -11.88 -2.56
CA ILE A 75 -2.82 -11.53 -3.27
C ILE A 75 -2.49 -11.01 -4.66
N ASP A 76 -3.46 -11.13 -5.55
CA ASP A 76 -3.44 -10.62 -6.91
C ASP A 76 -4.69 -9.73 -7.09
N PRO A 77 -4.62 -8.43 -6.73
CA PRO A 77 -5.77 -7.54 -6.79
C PRO A 77 -6.28 -7.35 -8.22
N MET A 78 -7.59 -7.22 -8.36
CA MET A 78 -8.20 -6.88 -9.65
C MET A 78 -7.85 -5.43 -10.02
N VAL A 79 -7.26 -5.22 -11.19
CA VAL A 79 -6.98 -3.88 -11.71
C VAL A 79 -8.22 -3.33 -12.42
N LEU A 80 -8.65 -2.15 -11.99
CA LEU A 80 -9.84 -1.45 -12.49
C LEU A 80 -9.42 -0.21 -13.27
N GLU A 81 -9.18 -0.39 -14.55
CA GLU A 81 -8.78 0.65 -15.49
C GLU A 81 -9.89 0.92 -16.51
N ASN A 82 -10.00 2.17 -17.01
CA ASN A 82 -11.04 2.58 -17.98
C ASN A 82 -12.47 2.18 -17.55
N VAL A 83 -12.75 2.27 -16.26
CA VAL A 83 -14.04 1.88 -15.69
C VAL A 83 -14.97 3.07 -15.63
N THR A 84 -16.18 2.93 -16.19
CA THR A 84 -17.20 3.97 -16.15
C THR A 84 -18.39 3.49 -15.32
N SER A 85 -18.57 4.07 -14.14
CA SER A 85 -19.73 3.86 -13.26
C SER A 85 -20.12 2.38 -13.08
N THR A 86 -19.12 1.54 -12.75
CA THR A 86 -19.32 0.11 -12.56
C THR A 86 -19.61 -0.20 -11.10
N ASN A 87 -20.69 -0.94 -10.85
CA ASN A 87 -20.99 -1.47 -9.51
C ASN A 87 -20.15 -2.72 -9.25
N LEU A 88 -19.55 -2.76 -8.07
CA LEU A 88 -18.66 -3.83 -7.64
C LEU A 88 -19.00 -4.25 -6.21
N THR A 89 -18.57 -5.44 -5.85
CA THR A 89 -18.59 -5.95 -4.48
C THR A 89 -17.17 -6.28 -4.07
N LEU A 90 -16.71 -5.69 -2.99
CA LEU A 90 -15.40 -5.92 -2.39
C LEU A 90 -15.58 -6.86 -1.20
N LEU A 91 -15.05 -8.07 -1.33
CA LEU A 91 -15.15 -9.11 -0.32
C LEU A 91 -14.22 -8.83 0.87
N PRO A 92 -14.51 -9.37 2.06
CA PRO A 92 -13.59 -9.30 3.19
C PRO A 92 -12.19 -9.81 2.86
N ALA A 93 -11.18 -9.09 3.32
CA ALA A 93 -9.77 -9.34 3.01
C ALA A 93 -9.31 -10.77 3.35
N GLU A 94 -9.90 -11.38 4.37
CA GLU A 94 -9.57 -12.70 4.84
C GLU A 94 -10.05 -13.83 3.92
N GLN A 95 -10.93 -13.54 2.97
CA GLN A 95 -11.41 -14.54 1.99
C GLN A 95 -10.35 -14.86 0.93
N ASN A 96 -9.29 -14.02 0.79
CA ASN A 96 -8.20 -14.20 -0.17
C ASN A 96 -8.66 -14.43 -1.63
N ASP A 97 -9.76 -13.82 -2.00
CA ASP A 97 -10.29 -13.83 -3.36
C ASP A 97 -9.74 -12.61 -4.14
N HIS A 98 -9.69 -12.70 -5.48
CA HIS A 98 -9.33 -11.56 -6.33
C HIS A 98 -10.23 -10.34 -6.11
N SER A 99 -11.47 -10.59 -5.65
CA SER A 99 -12.44 -9.54 -5.32
C SER A 99 -12.27 -8.99 -3.89
N ALA A 100 -11.22 -9.39 -3.16
CA ALA A 100 -10.91 -8.88 -1.82
C ALA A 100 -10.00 -7.66 -1.84
N ALA A 101 -9.49 -7.27 -3.00
CA ALA A 101 -8.72 -6.05 -3.18
C ALA A 101 -8.79 -5.56 -4.64
N PHE A 102 -8.82 -4.25 -4.83
CA PHE A 102 -8.81 -3.62 -6.16
C PHE A 102 -7.70 -2.58 -6.26
N ILE A 103 -7.05 -2.53 -7.42
CA ILE A 103 -6.10 -1.47 -7.79
C ILE A 103 -6.78 -0.53 -8.77
N LEU A 104 -6.70 0.77 -8.50
CA LEU A 104 -7.18 1.85 -9.36
C LEU A 104 -5.97 2.73 -9.73
N PRO A 105 -5.42 2.62 -10.94
CA PRO A 105 -4.37 3.53 -11.41
C PRO A 105 -4.82 4.99 -11.33
N MET A 106 -3.98 5.89 -10.80
CA MET A 106 -4.34 7.30 -10.60
C MET A 106 -3.98 8.18 -11.79
N ASP A 107 -2.95 7.83 -12.53
CA ASP A 107 -2.55 8.52 -13.74
C ASP A 107 -1.99 7.51 -14.75
N SER A 108 -2.44 7.58 -16.00
CA SER A 108 -1.97 6.72 -17.08
C SER A 108 -0.50 7.00 -17.47
N ASN A 109 0.01 8.20 -17.16
CA ASN A 109 1.39 8.59 -17.42
C ASN A 109 2.32 8.34 -16.22
N LEU A 110 1.75 8.12 -15.02
CA LEU A 110 2.46 7.89 -13.76
C LEU A 110 1.95 6.58 -13.12
N PRO A 111 2.21 5.45 -13.74
CA PRO A 111 1.64 4.17 -13.30
C PRO A 111 2.19 3.66 -11.95
N GLN A 112 3.15 4.37 -11.35
CA GLN A 112 3.67 4.10 -10.01
C GLN A 112 2.69 4.50 -8.91
N GLU A 113 1.71 5.35 -9.23
CA GLU A 113 0.77 5.89 -8.25
C GLU A 113 -0.63 5.32 -8.48
N TYR A 114 -1.19 4.72 -7.44
CA TYR A 114 -2.51 4.08 -7.53
C TYR A 114 -3.22 4.04 -6.18
N LEU A 115 -4.53 3.95 -6.21
CA LEU A 115 -5.30 3.56 -5.04
C LEU A 115 -5.39 2.03 -4.98
N LEU A 116 -5.15 1.49 -3.80
CA LEU A 116 -5.37 0.08 -3.47
C LEU A 116 -6.45 0.02 -2.40
N ILE A 117 -7.55 -0.67 -2.68
CA ILE A 117 -8.66 -0.77 -1.74
C ILE A 117 -8.84 -2.19 -1.24
N GLU A 118 -9.18 -2.32 0.04
CA GLU A 118 -9.49 -3.59 0.70
C GLU A 118 -10.64 -3.43 1.67
N ASN A 119 -11.36 -4.51 1.95
CA ASN A 119 -12.40 -4.54 2.95
C ASN A 119 -11.89 -5.26 4.21
N ARG A 120 -11.80 -4.54 5.33
CA ARG A 120 -11.32 -5.09 6.61
C ARG A 120 -12.50 -5.35 7.54
N GLN A 121 -12.59 -6.58 8.01
CA GLN A 121 -13.65 -7.02 8.89
C GLN A 121 -13.07 -7.64 10.18
N ARG A 122 -13.83 -7.63 11.27
CA ARG A 122 -13.38 -8.22 12.55
C ARG A 122 -13.41 -9.77 12.50
N ILE A 123 -12.67 -10.32 11.56
CA ILE A 123 -12.55 -11.76 11.29
C ILE A 123 -11.08 -12.18 11.51
N GLY A 124 -10.86 -13.39 11.99
CA GLY A 124 -9.53 -13.95 12.13
C GLY A 124 -8.62 -13.11 13.04
N SER A 125 -7.47 -12.67 12.54
CA SER A 125 -6.52 -11.83 13.27
C SER A 125 -7.04 -10.41 13.50
N ASP A 126 -7.92 -9.93 12.64
CA ASP A 126 -8.51 -8.59 12.69
C ASP A 126 -9.65 -8.41 13.70
N GLN A 127 -9.97 -9.42 14.48
CA GLN A 127 -11.07 -9.37 15.45
C GLN A 127 -11.01 -8.21 16.46
N HIS A 128 -9.88 -7.54 16.54
CA HIS A 128 -9.63 -6.43 17.48
C HIS A 128 -9.42 -5.07 16.78
N LEU A 129 -9.69 -4.96 15.48
CA LEU A 129 -9.68 -3.69 14.79
C LEU A 129 -10.60 -2.67 15.47
N SER A 130 -10.21 -1.38 15.43
CA SER A 130 -11.02 -0.27 15.97
C SER A 130 -12.36 -0.14 15.26
N ALA A 131 -12.40 -0.41 13.95
CA ALA A 131 -13.61 -0.42 13.14
C ALA A 131 -13.52 -1.46 12.02
N THR A 132 -14.57 -1.57 11.23
CA THR A 132 -14.68 -2.37 10.00
C THR A 132 -15.03 -1.48 8.83
N GLY A 133 -14.77 -1.93 7.61
CA GLY A 133 -15.12 -1.22 6.39
C GLY A 133 -14.01 -1.27 5.34
N MET A 134 -14.19 -0.43 4.32
CA MET A 134 -13.22 -0.30 3.24
C MET A 134 -12.10 0.64 3.63
N LEU A 135 -10.85 0.16 3.54
CA LEU A 135 -9.66 0.99 3.60
C LEU A 135 -9.21 1.35 2.19
N VAL A 136 -8.82 2.60 2.03
CA VAL A 136 -8.28 3.12 0.78
C VAL A 136 -6.84 3.55 1.00
N TRP A 137 -5.93 2.83 0.39
CA TRP A 137 -4.50 3.09 0.41
C TRP A 137 -4.11 3.89 -0.83
N HIS A 138 -3.49 5.05 -0.63
CA HIS A 138 -2.78 5.76 -1.68
C HIS A 138 -1.35 5.23 -1.70
N ILE A 139 -0.97 4.60 -2.78
CA ILE A 139 0.34 3.97 -2.95
C ILE A 139 1.15 4.77 -3.96
N ASP A 140 2.41 5.04 -3.62
CA ASP A 140 3.40 5.53 -4.57
C ASP A 140 4.61 4.58 -4.59
N GLU A 141 4.75 3.82 -5.68
CA GLU A 141 5.85 2.86 -5.83
C GLU A 141 7.20 3.56 -6.03
N THR A 142 7.25 4.82 -6.43
CA THR A 142 8.50 5.58 -6.46
C THR A 142 9.09 5.67 -5.06
N ILE A 143 8.24 5.95 -4.06
CA ILE A 143 8.66 6.04 -2.66
C ILE A 143 8.92 4.64 -2.10
N THR A 144 8.00 3.69 -2.33
CA THR A 144 8.15 2.34 -1.76
C THR A 144 9.34 1.58 -2.34
N ASP A 145 9.75 1.86 -3.56
CA ASP A 145 10.91 1.22 -4.20
C ASP A 145 12.23 1.96 -3.92
N MET A 146 12.17 3.26 -3.62
CA MET A 146 13.35 4.06 -3.31
C MET A 146 13.84 3.87 -1.88
N TYR A 147 12.92 3.74 -0.91
CA TYR A 147 13.24 3.81 0.52
C TYR A 147 13.10 2.54 1.35
N PRO A 148 12.84 1.34 0.80
CA PRO A 148 12.64 0.15 1.63
C PRO A 148 13.93 -0.26 2.37
N ALA A 149 15.09 -0.13 1.72
CA ALA A 149 16.39 -0.44 2.33
C ALA A 149 16.78 0.51 3.47
N LEU A 150 16.22 1.73 3.48
CA LEU A 150 16.41 2.71 4.55
C LEU A 150 15.31 2.61 5.62
N ASN A 151 14.35 1.73 5.44
CA ASN A 151 13.18 1.61 6.29
C ASN A 151 12.43 2.95 6.48
N ALA A 152 12.29 3.72 5.39
CA ALA A 152 11.82 5.10 5.41
C ALA A 152 10.60 5.34 4.48
N VAL A 153 9.87 4.28 4.15
CA VAL A 153 8.72 4.33 3.23
C VAL A 153 7.66 5.33 3.68
N ASN A 154 7.43 5.43 4.99
CA ASN A 154 6.47 6.36 5.59
C ASN A 154 7.15 7.37 6.55
N ALA A 155 8.40 7.76 6.25
CA ALA A 155 9.14 8.71 7.09
C ALA A 155 8.81 10.20 6.81
N ASN A 156 8.20 10.49 5.67
CA ASN A 156 7.74 11.84 5.34
C ASN A 156 6.20 11.91 5.38
N PRO A 157 5.60 12.61 6.34
CA PRO A 157 4.13 12.66 6.46
C PRO A 157 3.42 13.40 5.32
N ASP A 158 4.14 14.20 4.53
CA ASP A 158 3.58 14.86 3.36
C ASP A 158 3.44 13.87 2.19
N PHE A 159 4.28 12.82 2.16
CA PHE A 159 4.37 11.87 1.05
C PHE A 159 4.69 10.46 1.57
N TYR A 160 3.70 9.79 2.13
CA TYR A 160 3.85 8.38 2.50
C TYR A 160 3.83 7.49 1.26
N GLY A 161 4.73 6.51 1.19
CA GLY A 161 4.70 5.50 0.14
C GLY A 161 3.50 4.56 0.24
N VAL A 162 3.00 4.35 1.47
CA VAL A 162 1.77 3.61 1.78
C VAL A 162 0.92 4.46 2.70
N ASN A 163 -0.02 5.19 2.17
CA ASN A 163 -0.83 6.17 2.88
C ASN A 163 -2.28 5.71 3.02
N LEU A 164 -2.87 5.82 4.20
CA LEU A 164 -4.28 5.58 4.42
C LEU A 164 -5.08 6.87 4.25
N LEU A 165 -6.01 6.89 3.30
CA LEU A 165 -6.97 7.97 3.13
C LEU A 165 -8.11 7.78 4.14
N GLN A 166 -8.05 8.49 5.28
CA GLN A 166 -8.97 8.37 6.41
C GLN A 166 -10.33 8.97 6.06
N ALA A 167 -11.40 8.19 6.14
CA ALA A 167 -12.72 8.58 5.64
C ALA A 167 -13.34 9.80 6.36
N ASP A 168 -12.97 10.06 7.61
CA ASP A 168 -13.41 11.25 8.34
C ASP A 168 -12.66 12.53 7.95
N GLY A 169 -11.47 12.39 7.34
CA GLY A 169 -10.62 13.50 6.94
C GLY A 169 -9.89 14.20 8.08
N ASP A 170 -9.89 13.65 9.29
CA ASP A 170 -9.27 14.27 10.47
C ASP A 170 -7.75 14.21 10.41
N GLY A 171 -7.17 13.26 9.69
CA GLY A 171 -5.73 13.15 9.48
C GLY A 171 -4.96 12.77 10.76
N ASP A 172 -5.56 11.97 11.60
CA ASP A 172 -5.00 11.52 12.88
C ASP A 172 -3.67 10.80 12.70
N LEU A 173 -3.56 9.98 11.67
CA LEU A 173 -2.35 9.19 11.41
C LEU A 173 -1.15 10.06 11.02
N TYR A 174 -1.36 11.31 10.61
CA TYR A 174 -0.28 12.29 10.36
C TYR A 174 0.16 13.04 11.60
N GLN A 175 -0.42 12.72 12.77
CA GLN A 175 -0.13 13.40 14.03
C GLN A 175 0.56 12.43 15.01
N SER A 176 1.54 12.95 15.77
CA SER A 176 2.25 12.14 16.77
C SER A 176 1.34 11.64 17.90
N SER A 177 0.27 12.37 18.21
CA SER A 177 -0.73 12.01 19.22
C SER A 177 -1.91 11.19 18.65
N GLY A 178 -1.97 11.01 17.33
CA GLY A 178 -3.06 10.33 16.68
C GLY A 178 -3.02 8.82 16.82
N SER A 179 -4.04 8.17 16.34
CA SER A 179 -4.16 6.72 16.32
C SER A 179 -5.19 6.28 15.28
N ALA A 180 -5.06 5.06 14.78
CA ALA A 180 -6.10 4.42 13.99
C ALA A 180 -7.41 4.33 14.80
N ASP A 181 -8.51 4.76 14.20
CA ASP A 181 -9.78 4.84 14.90
C ASP A 181 -10.98 4.37 14.04
N ASN A 182 -12.19 4.69 14.48
CA ASN A 182 -13.40 4.24 13.79
C ASN A 182 -13.83 5.18 12.64
N GLY A 183 -13.14 6.29 12.46
CA GLY A 183 -13.37 7.24 11.37
C GLY A 183 -12.57 6.93 10.10
N ASP A 184 -11.54 6.10 10.21
CA ASP A 184 -10.65 5.79 9.09
C ASP A 184 -11.32 5.00 7.94
N PRO A 185 -12.14 3.93 8.19
CA PRO A 185 -12.74 3.15 7.12
C PRO A 185 -13.98 3.80 6.50
N TYR A 186 -14.18 3.57 5.21
CA TYR A 186 -15.44 3.88 4.52
C TYR A 186 -16.46 2.74 4.66
N PRO A 187 -17.79 3.07 4.73
CA PRO A 187 -18.33 4.42 4.89
C PRO A 187 -18.21 4.91 6.34
N TYR A 188 -18.03 6.22 6.54
CA TYR A 188 -18.06 6.82 7.88
C TYR A 188 -19.13 7.90 7.97
N GLY A 189 -20.08 7.72 8.86
CA GLY A 189 -21.22 8.63 9.00
C GLY A 189 -21.98 8.80 7.67
N SER A 190 -21.93 10.00 7.09
CA SER A 190 -22.48 10.28 5.75
C SER A 190 -21.41 10.23 4.65
N THR A 191 -20.15 9.99 5.00
CA THR A 191 -19.03 9.93 4.04
C THR A 191 -19.01 8.56 3.37
N ASN A 192 -19.55 8.49 2.17
CA ASN A 192 -19.62 7.29 1.34
C ASN A 192 -19.13 7.54 -0.08
N VAL A 193 -18.28 8.56 -0.26
CA VAL A 193 -17.70 8.97 -1.54
C VAL A 193 -16.26 9.39 -1.32
N LEU A 194 -15.36 8.97 -2.24
CA LEU A 194 -14.01 9.48 -2.41
C LEU A 194 -13.84 9.96 -3.85
N SER A 195 -13.29 11.14 -4.06
CA SER A 195 -12.99 11.73 -5.38
C SER A 195 -12.03 12.90 -5.23
N GLY A 196 -11.59 13.54 -6.31
CA GLY A 196 -10.77 14.77 -6.26
C GLY A 196 -11.43 15.97 -5.55
N ASN A 197 -12.73 15.90 -5.24
CA ASN A 197 -13.47 16.99 -4.57
C ASN A 197 -13.86 16.66 -3.13
N THR A 198 -13.34 15.57 -2.56
CA THR A 198 -13.62 15.17 -1.16
C THR A 198 -12.41 15.48 -0.26
N THR A 199 -12.59 15.31 1.04
CA THR A 199 -11.51 15.31 2.02
C THR A 199 -11.65 14.01 2.83
N PRO A 200 -10.65 13.09 2.72
CA PRO A 200 -9.50 13.15 1.83
C PRO A 200 -9.91 13.16 0.35
N ASN A 201 -8.98 13.50 -0.54
CA ASN A 201 -9.20 13.48 -1.98
C ASN A 201 -8.48 12.30 -2.66
N ALA A 202 -8.77 12.10 -3.94
CA ALA A 202 -8.15 11.07 -4.78
C ALA A 202 -7.15 11.67 -5.78
N ASP A 203 -6.45 12.74 -5.41
CA ASP A 203 -5.45 13.39 -6.24
C ASP A 203 -4.10 12.70 -6.11
N THR A 204 -3.28 12.78 -7.14
CA THR A 204 -1.88 12.34 -7.11
C THR A 204 -1.04 13.26 -6.23
N TYR A 205 0.11 12.80 -5.76
CA TYR A 205 1.03 13.63 -5.00
C TYR A 205 1.66 14.75 -5.86
N ASP A 206 1.98 15.85 -5.21
CA ASP A 206 2.65 17.02 -5.80
C ASP A 206 4.08 17.10 -5.27
N TYR A 207 5.00 16.38 -5.91
CA TYR A 207 6.43 16.37 -5.56
C TYR A 207 7.30 16.03 -6.79
N ASP A 208 8.62 16.25 -6.66
CA ASP A 208 9.62 15.93 -7.70
C ASP A 208 9.85 14.41 -7.75
N ARG A 209 9.19 13.71 -8.68
CA ARG A 209 9.22 12.24 -8.81
C ARG A 209 10.46 11.71 -9.50
N ASP A 210 11.01 12.48 -10.44
CA ASP A 210 12.12 12.05 -11.27
C ASP A 210 13.47 12.65 -10.87
N ALA A 211 13.46 13.48 -9.81
CA ALA A 211 14.62 14.16 -9.24
C ALA A 211 15.34 15.09 -10.24
N ASP A 212 14.61 15.71 -11.15
CA ASP A 212 15.15 16.70 -12.09
C ASP A 212 15.19 18.13 -11.51
N GLY A 213 14.60 18.31 -10.33
CA GLY A 213 14.56 19.55 -9.57
C GLY A 213 13.29 20.37 -9.79
N ASP A 214 12.38 19.91 -10.63
CA ASP A 214 11.06 20.51 -10.80
C ASP A 214 10.01 19.69 -10.02
N ILE A 215 9.01 20.33 -9.44
CA ILE A 215 7.93 19.67 -8.75
C ILE A 215 6.90 19.14 -9.75
N ASP A 216 6.73 17.82 -9.79
CA ASP A 216 5.65 17.18 -10.52
C ASP A 216 4.33 17.47 -9.82
N ARG A 217 3.45 18.16 -10.49
CA ARG A 217 2.20 18.61 -9.88
C ARG A 217 1.23 17.46 -9.69
N GLY A 218 0.69 17.35 -8.51
CA GLY A 218 -0.47 16.55 -8.21
C GLY A 218 -1.65 16.95 -9.09
N THR A 219 -2.38 15.98 -9.58
CA THR A 219 -3.54 16.20 -10.44
C THR A 219 -4.74 15.44 -9.91
N ASP A 220 -5.94 15.96 -10.17
CA ASP A 220 -7.17 15.19 -9.98
C ASP A 220 -7.07 13.94 -10.87
N SER A 221 -7.01 12.79 -10.24
CA SER A 221 -6.95 11.50 -10.93
C SER A 221 -8.22 11.20 -11.74
N GLY A 222 -9.31 11.92 -11.51
CA GLY A 222 -10.62 11.62 -12.06
C GLY A 222 -11.26 10.36 -11.47
N ILE A 223 -10.62 9.72 -10.50
CA ILE A 223 -11.19 8.57 -9.80
C ILE A 223 -12.36 9.04 -8.93
N LYS A 224 -13.43 8.27 -8.99
CA LYS A 224 -14.55 8.42 -8.08
C LYS A 224 -15.00 7.05 -7.58
N ILE A 225 -14.94 6.86 -6.27
CA ILE A 225 -15.55 5.74 -5.56
C ILE A 225 -16.78 6.30 -4.85
N SER A 226 -17.95 5.71 -5.06
CA SER A 226 -19.21 6.25 -4.54
C SER A 226 -20.20 5.14 -4.20
N ASN A 227 -21.30 5.51 -3.52
CA ASN A 227 -22.29 4.56 -3.03
C ASN A 227 -21.64 3.44 -2.20
N ILE A 228 -20.63 3.81 -1.41
CA ILE A 228 -19.95 2.87 -0.53
C ILE A 228 -20.90 2.50 0.59
N ASP A 229 -21.23 1.21 0.69
CA ASP A 229 -22.14 0.68 1.70
C ASP A 229 -21.72 -0.74 2.11
N GLU A 230 -21.98 -1.10 3.35
CA GLU A 230 -21.70 -2.44 3.86
C GLU A 230 -22.99 -3.27 3.88
N ASP A 231 -22.97 -4.44 3.25
CA ASP A 231 -24.11 -5.36 3.24
C ASP A 231 -24.18 -6.26 4.48
N ALA A 232 -25.24 -7.06 4.57
CA ALA A 232 -25.48 -7.93 5.72
C ALA A 232 -24.47 -9.10 5.85
N ASP A 233 -23.69 -9.36 4.79
CA ASP A 233 -22.67 -10.39 4.74
C ASP A 233 -21.25 -9.80 4.94
N ASN A 234 -21.17 -8.52 5.35
CA ASN A 234 -19.96 -7.73 5.55
C ASN A 234 -19.16 -7.50 4.26
N ASN A 235 -19.78 -7.57 3.10
CA ASN A 235 -19.16 -7.13 1.86
C ASN A 235 -19.37 -5.62 1.68
N ILE A 236 -18.43 -4.95 1.04
CA ILE A 236 -18.60 -3.56 0.65
C ILE A 236 -19.12 -3.50 -0.78
N THR A 237 -20.28 -2.89 -0.96
CA THR A 237 -20.82 -2.55 -2.28
C THR A 237 -20.42 -1.12 -2.62
N LEU A 238 -19.98 -0.89 -3.84
CA LEU A 238 -19.49 0.41 -4.26
C LEU A 238 -19.66 0.59 -5.77
N MET A 239 -19.63 1.85 -6.21
CA MET A 239 -19.58 2.21 -7.63
C MET A 239 -18.27 2.92 -7.93
N ILE A 240 -17.53 2.44 -8.93
CA ILE A 240 -16.24 3.00 -9.32
C ILE A 240 -16.34 3.63 -10.73
N THR A 241 -15.75 4.82 -10.85
CA THR A 241 -15.35 5.44 -12.10
C THR A 241 -13.84 5.65 -12.03
N ASN A 242 -13.10 5.12 -13.00
CA ASN A 242 -11.67 5.36 -13.16
C ASN A 242 -11.34 5.53 -14.64
N PRO A 243 -11.01 6.75 -15.10
CA PRO A 243 -10.65 6.99 -16.49
C PRO A 243 -9.25 6.54 -16.88
N ASN A 244 -8.42 6.20 -15.88
CA ASN A 244 -7.00 5.92 -16.10
C ASN A 244 -6.77 4.49 -16.56
N GLN A 245 -5.65 4.28 -17.23
CA GLN A 245 -5.12 2.97 -17.58
C GLN A 245 -3.89 2.68 -16.73
N GLN A 246 -3.73 1.43 -16.36
CA GLN A 246 -2.42 0.98 -15.92
C GLN A 246 -1.50 0.97 -17.13
N GLY A 247 -0.32 1.60 -17.03
CA GLY A 247 0.70 1.50 -18.06
C GLY A 247 1.04 0.03 -18.34
N GLU A 248 1.37 -0.30 -19.58
CA GLU A 248 1.65 -1.67 -19.98
C GLU A 248 2.81 -2.23 -19.15
N ILE A 249 2.51 -3.24 -18.34
CA ILE A 249 3.51 -3.95 -17.55
C ILE A 249 4.11 -5.02 -18.45
N ILE A 250 5.35 -4.83 -18.89
CA ILE A 250 6.08 -5.90 -19.57
C ILE A 250 6.69 -6.80 -18.49
N GLY A 251 6.01 -7.90 -18.21
CA GLY A 251 6.56 -8.99 -17.39
C GLY A 251 7.60 -9.76 -18.19
N TYR A 252 8.77 -10.01 -17.59
CA TYR A 252 9.73 -10.97 -18.11
C TYR A 252 9.64 -12.23 -17.24
N ASP A 253 9.16 -13.32 -17.84
CA ASP A 253 9.07 -14.63 -17.20
C ASP A 253 10.07 -15.59 -17.84
N GLU A 254 11.27 -15.64 -17.30
CA GLU A 254 12.15 -16.81 -17.42
C GLU A 254 12.91 -17.00 -16.09
N GLY A 255 12.27 -17.61 -15.11
CA GLY A 255 12.97 -18.29 -14.01
C GLY A 255 13.35 -17.43 -12.81
N GLY A 256 12.48 -16.59 -12.28
CA GLY A 256 12.58 -16.20 -10.87
C GLY A 256 12.64 -14.73 -10.52
N PHE A 257 12.35 -13.79 -11.43
CA PHE A 257 12.15 -12.39 -11.08
C PHE A 257 10.99 -11.80 -11.88
N THR A 258 9.87 -11.62 -11.25
CA THR A 258 8.79 -10.78 -11.79
C THR A 258 9.13 -9.33 -11.45
N GLY A 259 9.76 -8.62 -12.38
CA GLY A 259 9.92 -7.17 -12.33
C GLY A 259 8.79 -6.53 -13.13
N ARG A 260 8.15 -5.50 -12.60
CA ARG A 260 7.27 -4.63 -13.38
C ARG A 260 8.13 -3.71 -14.23
N ALA A 261 7.94 -3.73 -15.53
CA ALA A 261 8.52 -2.74 -16.44
C ALA A 261 7.39 -1.84 -16.95
N ILE A 262 7.55 -0.56 -16.76
CA ILE A 262 6.58 0.44 -17.18
C ILE A 262 7.05 1.01 -18.51
N THR A 263 6.22 0.92 -19.55
CA THR A 263 6.53 1.42 -20.88
C THR A 263 6.06 2.87 -21.07
N ASN A 264 6.75 3.79 -20.43
CA ASN A 264 6.83 5.18 -20.92
C ASN A 264 8.28 5.49 -21.25
N GLU A 265 8.53 6.38 -22.20
CA GLU A 265 9.86 6.69 -22.75
C GLU A 265 10.93 7.06 -21.71
N TYR A 266 10.58 7.17 -20.40
CA TYR A 266 11.43 7.67 -19.32
C TYR A 266 11.44 6.81 -18.06
N SER A 267 10.93 5.57 -18.07
CA SER A 267 10.87 4.77 -16.86
C SER A 267 12.19 4.06 -16.57
N PHE A 268 12.81 4.41 -15.45
CA PHE A 268 13.96 3.72 -14.90
C PHE A 268 13.53 2.69 -13.88
N LEU A 269 13.80 1.43 -14.15
CA LEU A 269 13.81 0.40 -13.10
C LEU A 269 15.13 0.54 -12.34
N GLN A 270 15.15 1.36 -11.30
CA GLN A 270 16.38 1.56 -10.50
C GLN A 270 16.75 0.32 -9.67
N TRP A 271 15.80 -0.52 -9.34
CA TRP A 271 16.03 -1.61 -8.38
C TRP A 271 16.84 -2.78 -8.93
N ALA A 272 16.96 -2.98 -10.21
CA ALA A 272 17.76 -4.05 -10.78
C ALA A 272 18.82 -3.57 -11.77
N GLY A 273 19.00 -2.26 -11.94
CA GLY A 273 19.91 -1.73 -12.96
C GLY A 273 19.53 -2.19 -14.37
N ILE A 274 18.29 -2.59 -14.58
CA ILE A 274 17.80 -3.05 -15.88
C ILE A 274 17.17 -1.87 -16.59
N ARG A 275 17.76 -1.44 -17.67
CA ARG A 275 17.17 -0.47 -18.58
C ARG A 275 16.50 -1.22 -19.72
N VAL A 276 15.19 -1.18 -19.78
CA VAL A 276 14.42 -1.70 -20.90
C VAL A 276 14.00 -0.51 -21.77
N VAL A 277 14.45 -0.47 -23.01
CA VAL A 277 14.01 0.51 -24.00
C VAL A 277 13.10 -0.24 -24.97
N ALA A 278 11.80 0.00 -24.89
CA ALA A 278 10.85 -0.48 -25.87
C ALA A 278 10.26 0.73 -26.63
N ASN A 279 10.09 0.61 -27.92
CA ASN A 279 9.23 1.49 -28.68
C ASN A 279 8.23 0.63 -29.47
N GLU A 280 7.10 1.17 -29.85
CA GLU A 280 5.86 0.49 -30.28
C GLU A 280 6.00 -0.62 -31.33
N THR A 281 7.16 -0.81 -31.91
CA THR A 281 7.42 -1.82 -32.95
C THR A 281 8.70 -2.62 -32.73
N ALA A 282 9.35 -2.49 -31.57
CA ALA A 282 10.64 -3.11 -31.35
C ALA A 282 10.54 -4.44 -30.60
N LEU A 283 11.08 -5.48 -31.20
CA LEU A 283 11.61 -6.62 -30.48
C LEU A 283 12.62 -6.10 -29.43
N LEU A 284 12.50 -6.57 -28.19
CA LEU A 284 13.47 -6.28 -27.12
C LEU A 284 14.88 -6.66 -27.63
N SER A 285 15.71 -5.69 -27.96
CA SER A 285 17.01 -5.95 -28.59
C SER A 285 18.17 -6.05 -27.60
N GLY A 286 17.91 -5.89 -26.33
CA GLY A 286 18.93 -6.11 -25.29
C GLY A 286 18.48 -5.66 -23.90
N VAL A 287 18.93 -6.40 -22.88
CA VAL A 287 18.82 -6.05 -21.47
C VAL A 287 20.24 -5.86 -20.94
N LYS A 288 20.54 -4.68 -20.39
CA LYS A 288 21.81 -4.43 -19.72
C LYS A 288 21.57 -4.36 -18.23
N THR A 289 22.01 -5.38 -17.51
CA THR A 289 21.99 -5.38 -16.03
C THR A 289 23.22 -4.68 -15.49
N VAL A 290 23.03 -3.69 -14.63
CA VAL A 290 24.11 -3.04 -13.89
C VAL A 290 23.85 -3.32 -12.41
N PHE A 291 24.64 -4.21 -11.81
CA PHE A 291 24.61 -4.42 -10.36
C PHE A 291 25.52 -3.39 -9.71
N PRO A 292 25.03 -2.57 -8.77
CA PRO A 292 25.93 -1.72 -7.99
C PRO A 292 26.86 -2.60 -7.14
N PRO A 293 28.15 -2.27 -7.06
CA PRO A 293 29.16 -3.14 -6.41
C PRO A 293 29.07 -3.25 -4.88
N SER A 294 28.04 -2.73 -4.25
CA SER A 294 27.93 -2.62 -2.78
C SER A 294 26.79 -3.41 -2.13
N PHE A 295 26.14 -4.34 -2.83
CA PHE A 295 24.96 -5.04 -2.30
C PHE A 295 25.14 -6.55 -2.04
N TRP A 296 26.37 -7.01 -1.77
CA TRP A 296 26.56 -8.36 -1.21
C TRP A 296 27.07 -8.26 0.24
N PRO A 297 26.22 -8.57 1.24
CA PRO A 297 26.67 -8.60 2.63
C PRO A 297 27.40 -9.90 3.02
N TRP A 298 27.82 -10.71 2.05
CA TRP A 298 28.43 -12.03 2.31
C TRP A 298 29.75 -12.21 1.56
N ASP A 299 30.70 -11.29 1.74
CA ASP A 299 32.09 -11.59 1.57
C ASP A 299 32.68 -11.83 2.97
N VAL A 300 32.76 -13.11 3.36
CA VAL A 300 33.68 -13.62 4.38
C VAL A 300 34.53 -14.69 3.74
#